data_16e03a0e959161275eb05045fd0dcc13
#
_entry.id   16e03a0e959161275eb05045fd0dcc13
#
_cell.length_a   1.000
_cell.length_b   1.000
_cell.length_c   1.000
_cell.angle_alpha   90.00
_cell.angle_beta   90.00
_cell.angle_gamma   90.00
#
_symmetry.space_group_name_H-M   'P 1'
#
loop_
_entity.id
_entity.type
_entity.pdbx_description
1 polymer ?
#
loop_
_entity_poly.entity_id
_entity_poly.type
_entity_poly.pdbx_seq_one_letter_code
_entity_poly.pdbx_strand_id
1 'polypeptide(L)'
;MKKISASIFILPFIVLNAFSNEFDFSTNSLRIKISPKGNIVSLHSLELNKEFFSEKGESALLRVKINNEYFLPEKAEYKNNGIIKLYFENRISVEIKVKQNQQYITFEVISVNDDEGIQAVVWGPVPTIISEIVGEIIGVVRNKEFAIGLMGINLKTPGGFPYNDEGWQSARGTMAEAREFGSVLQAYSLNRAIPRKIDVWDGNFPNMPVPPIKGETVTGSKIALYGCLVDNVLDVIEQIEISEGLPHVEIDGVWTKRSPETGRSYLIASFDESNIDVLLNHAERANLMTLYHMDPFESWGHYNISTQFFPDGIIAMRKCVEKAKKKGIRIGAHTLTNFIQTHDPYITPVPDKRLARTGNSILVSAITENSTEIHVQSPEYFNNEKANWLHTVMIDEELIRYHSVTDHPPYKLLDCQRGAFETKAAAHNKGSEVGKLLDHPYKVFFPNFDMQNEIAVNMAKTFNATGIEQMDFDGFEGCLSSGQGDYGLNVFAKTFIDNLDHTVINGTSRSKSYYWHINTYCNWGEPWYSGFRESMQQYRIKNQGLFDRNYLPNMLGWYLLTETTSLADIEWMLARGAGYGAGYALATDIDAVNNNGDIGIIMDAIREWEKLR
;
A
#
# COMPACT_ATOMS: atom_id res chain seq x y z
N MET A 1 -37.26 38.64 -81.16
CA MET A 1 -36.38 37.63 -80.56
C MET A 1 -35.63 38.26 -79.38
N LYS A 2 -36.12 38.09 -78.17
CA LYS A 2 -35.46 38.64 -76.98
C LYS A 2 -34.56 37.51 -76.37
N LYS A 3 -33.26 37.79 -76.28
CA LYS A 3 -32.31 36.91 -75.58
C LYS A 3 -32.46 37.16 -74.11
N ILE A 4 -32.78 36.08 -73.35
CA ILE A 4 -32.78 36.06 -71.90
C ILE A 4 -31.39 35.63 -71.51
N SER A 5 -30.65 36.48 -70.80
CA SER A 5 -29.36 36.18 -70.20
C SER A 5 -29.60 35.67 -68.75
N ALA A 6 -29.27 34.42 -68.46
CA ALA A 6 -29.36 33.89 -67.16
C ALA A 6 -28.01 34.13 -66.44
N SER A 7 -28.01 34.93 -65.37
CA SER A 7 -26.87 35.14 -64.47
C SER A 7 -26.90 34.06 -63.38
N ILE A 8 -25.90 33.22 -63.40
CA ILE A 8 -25.68 32.20 -62.31
C ILE A 8 -24.96 32.91 -61.16
N PHE A 9 -25.64 33.08 -60.04
CA PHE A 9 -25.02 33.49 -58.77
C PHE A 9 -24.35 32.28 -58.12
N ILE A 10 -23.02 32.25 -58.12
CA ILE A 10 -22.25 31.31 -57.33
C ILE A 10 -22.12 31.93 -55.96
N LEU A 11 -22.85 31.36 -54.94
CA LEU A 11 -22.60 31.64 -53.53
C LEU A 11 -21.28 30.95 -53.13
N PRO A 12 -20.34 31.67 -52.50
CA PRO A 12 -19.17 31.00 -51.93
C PRO A 12 -19.61 30.21 -50.68
N PHE A 13 -19.45 28.89 -50.72
CA PHE A 13 -19.50 28.06 -49.55
C PHE A 13 -18.30 28.46 -48.67
N ILE A 14 -18.54 29.26 -47.63
CA ILE A 14 -17.59 29.45 -46.54
C ILE A 14 -17.61 28.15 -45.75
N VAL A 15 -16.63 27.28 -46.00
CA VAL A 15 -16.29 26.18 -45.09
C VAL A 15 -15.73 26.86 -43.83
N LEU A 16 -16.57 27.05 -42.83
CA LEU A 16 -16.12 27.31 -41.48
C LEU A 16 -15.35 26.08 -41.03
N ASN A 17 -14.03 26.10 -41.19
CA ASN A 17 -13.14 25.24 -40.42
C ASN A 17 -13.37 25.64 -38.96
N ALA A 18 -14.19 24.87 -38.26
CA ALA A 18 -14.22 24.87 -36.81
C ALA A 18 -12.83 24.38 -36.35
N PHE A 19 -11.94 25.32 -36.10
CA PHE A 19 -10.72 25.03 -35.35
C PHE A 19 -11.20 24.48 -34.01
N SER A 20 -11.06 23.19 -33.79
CA SER A 20 -11.19 22.59 -32.48
C SER A 20 -10.07 23.20 -31.63
N ASN A 21 -10.41 24.10 -30.72
CA ASN A 21 -9.45 24.67 -29.77
C ASN A 21 -9.05 23.59 -28.73
N GLU A 22 -8.30 22.57 -29.17
CA GLU A 22 -7.68 21.60 -28.30
C GLU A 22 -6.62 22.30 -27.43
N PHE A 23 -6.49 21.89 -26.20
CA PHE A 23 -5.44 22.39 -25.33
C PHE A 23 -4.21 21.51 -25.52
N ASP A 24 -3.09 22.10 -25.85
CA ASP A 24 -1.84 21.41 -26.18
C ASP A 24 -0.81 21.63 -25.06
N PHE A 25 -0.29 20.53 -24.52
CA PHE A 25 0.73 20.50 -23.48
C PHE A 25 1.85 19.57 -23.91
N SER A 26 3.11 19.93 -23.61
CA SER A 26 4.24 19.11 -24.04
C SER A 26 5.36 19.06 -23.00
N THR A 27 6.05 17.94 -23.01
CA THR A 27 7.38 17.74 -22.43
C THR A 27 8.42 17.70 -23.56
N ASN A 28 9.67 17.35 -23.26
CA ASN A 28 10.67 17.11 -24.30
C ASN A 28 10.32 15.90 -25.18
N SER A 29 9.59 14.89 -24.64
CA SER A 29 9.36 13.59 -25.28
C SER A 29 7.89 13.31 -25.63
N LEU A 30 6.94 13.93 -24.94
CA LEU A 30 5.50 13.67 -25.08
C LEU A 30 4.71 14.95 -25.31
N ARG A 31 3.82 14.95 -26.30
CA ARG A 31 2.77 15.94 -26.49
C ARG A 31 1.42 15.35 -26.15
N ILE A 32 0.62 16.07 -25.34
CA ILE A 32 -0.72 15.70 -24.90
C ILE A 32 -1.70 16.72 -25.40
N LYS A 33 -2.81 16.26 -25.98
CA LYS A 33 -3.92 17.14 -26.36
C LYS A 33 -5.17 16.81 -25.59
N ILE A 34 -5.86 17.85 -25.13
CA ILE A 34 -7.14 17.76 -24.41
C ILE A 34 -8.21 18.50 -25.23
N SER A 35 -9.33 17.84 -25.47
CA SER A 35 -10.45 18.38 -26.23
C SER A 35 -11.22 19.45 -25.43
N PRO A 36 -12.05 20.29 -26.08
CA PRO A 36 -12.97 21.20 -25.41
C PRO A 36 -14.02 20.53 -24.52
N LYS A 37 -14.14 19.20 -24.58
CA LYS A 37 -14.97 18.40 -23.66
C LYS A 37 -14.20 17.92 -22.44
N GLY A 38 -12.88 18.15 -22.37
CA GLY A 38 -12.05 17.69 -21.25
C GLY A 38 -11.52 16.25 -21.38
N ASN A 39 -11.59 15.67 -22.57
CA ASN A 39 -11.05 14.34 -22.86
C ASN A 39 -9.62 14.46 -23.38
N ILE A 40 -8.74 13.56 -22.96
CA ILE A 40 -7.44 13.39 -23.61
C ILE A 40 -7.70 12.78 -25.00
N VAL A 41 -7.13 13.36 -26.05
CA VAL A 41 -7.36 12.95 -27.44
C VAL A 41 -6.07 12.69 -28.23
N SER A 42 -4.90 12.88 -27.61
CA SER A 42 -3.60 12.54 -28.20
C SER A 42 -2.55 12.34 -27.14
N LEU A 43 -1.70 11.35 -27.34
CA LEU A 43 -0.48 11.03 -26.60
C LEU A 43 0.63 10.79 -27.62
N HIS A 44 1.17 11.87 -28.16
CA HIS A 44 2.11 11.82 -29.29
C HIS A 44 3.56 11.86 -28.82
N SER A 45 4.34 10.83 -29.13
CA SER A 45 5.79 10.85 -28.92
C SER A 45 6.47 11.81 -29.90
N LEU A 46 7.17 12.81 -29.37
CA LEU A 46 7.94 13.77 -30.15
C LEU A 46 9.24 13.15 -30.71
N GLU A 47 9.83 12.20 -29.99
CA GLU A 47 11.06 11.53 -30.38
C GLU A 47 10.84 10.50 -31.50
N LEU A 48 9.75 9.72 -31.41
CA LEU A 48 9.41 8.69 -32.39
C LEU A 48 8.48 9.19 -33.49
N ASN A 49 7.93 10.39 -33.34
CA ASN A 49 6.88 10.94 -34.21
C ASN A 49 5.70 9.96 -34.38
N LYS A 50 5.19 9.41 -33.25
CA LYS A 50 4.20 8.33 -33.24
C LYS A 50 3.10 8.59 -32.22
N GLU A 51 1.85 8.30 -32.60
CA GLU A 51 0.70 8.40 -31.71
C GLU A 51 0.54 7.12 -30.89
N PHE A 52 0.33 7.27 -29.59
CA PHE A 52 0.11 6.20 -28.63
C PHE A 52 -1.26 6.23 -27.96
N PHE A 53 -2.05 7.28 -28.20
CA PHE A 53 -3.43 7.32 -27.74
C PHE A 53 -4.29 6.27 -28.45
N SER A 54 -5.22 5.65 -27.72
CA SER A 54 -6.21 4.72 -28.30
C SER A 54 -7.57 5.40 -28.39
N GLU A 55 -8.12 5.47 -29.61
CA GLU A 55 -9.48 6.00 -29.85
C GLU A 55 -10.59 5.03 -29.41
N LYS A 56 -10.24 3.78 -29.03
CA LYS A 56 -11.19 2.72 -28.70
C LYS A 56 -11.60 2.66 -27.23
N GLY A 57 -11.20 3.57 -26.41
CA GLY A 57 -11.52 3.59 -24.99
C GLY A 57 -12.24 4.86 -24.57
N GLU A 58 -12.97 4.80 -23.47
CA GLU A 58 -13.38 6.01 -22.79
C GLU A 58 -12.14 6.81 -22.40
N SER A 59 -12.18 8.13 -22.58
CA SER A 59 -11.09 9.02 -22.21
C SER A 59 -11.62 10.24 -21.45
N ALA A 60 -10.91 10.61 -20.40
CA ALA A 60 -11.12 11.86 -19.69
C ALA A 60 -9.80 12.34 -19.08
N LEU A 61 -9.66 13.65 -18.87
CA LEU A 61 -8.64 14.18 -17.98
C LEU A 61 -8.97 13.83 -16.52
N LEU A 62 -10.24 14.04 -16.14
CA LEU A 62 -10.75 13.80 -14.80
C LEU A 62 -12.23 13.41 -14.87
N ARG A 63 -12.66 12.45 -14.03
CA ARG A 63 -14.06 12.13 -13.74
C ARG A 63 -14.36 12.49 -12.29
N VAL A 64 -15.62 12.78 -11.98
CA VAL A 64 -16.11 13.00 -10.62
C VAL A 64 -17.12 11.93 -10.22
N LYS A 65 -17.13 11.51 -8.94
CA LYS A 65 -18.14 10.61 -8.37
C LYS A 65 -19.13 11.44 -7.54
N ILE A 66 -20.41 11.37 -7.88
CA ILE A 66 -21.50 12.07 -7.22
C ILE A 66 -22.65 11.08 -7.07
N ASN A 67 -23.25 10.97 -5.88
CA ASN A 67 -24.34 10.02 -5.60
C ASN A 67 -24.04 8.58 -6.06
N ASN A 68 -22.79 8.13 -5.87
CA ASN A 68 -22.28 6.82 -6.28
C ASN A 68 -22.18 6.58 -7.81
N GLU A 69 -22.38 7.59 -8.64
CA GLU A 69 -22.22 7.53 -10.09
C GLU A 69 -21.02 8.36 -10.55
N TYR A 70 -20.34 7.90 -11.64
CA TYR A 70 -19.21 8.61 -12.22
C TYR A 70 -19.64 9.42 -13.43
N PHE A 71 -19.25 10.70 -13.45
CA PHE A 71 -19.57 11.66 -14.51
C PHE A 71 -18.31 12.07 -15.26
N LEU A 72 -18.41 12.09 -16.58
CA LEU A 72 -17.41 12.67 -17.47
C LEU A 72 -17.61 14.20 -17.55
N PRO A 73 -16.56 14.98 -17.85
CA PRO A 73 -16.73 16.39 -18.10
C PRO A 73 -17.51 16.61 -19.42
N GLU A 74 -18.40 17.60 -19.42
CA GLU A 74 -19.17 18.00 -20.60
C GLU A 74 -18.46 19.12 -21.38
N LYS A 75 -17.71 19.95 -20.65
CA LYS A 75 -17.00 21.09 -21.19
C LYS A 75 -15.71 21.35 -20.43
N ALA A 76 -14.69 21.81 -21.15
CA ALA A 76 -13.44 22.31 -20.60
C ALA A 76 -13.13 23.71 -21.15
N GLU A 77 -12.55 24.55 -20.30
CA GLU A 77 -12.03 25.87 -20.66
C GLU A 77 -10.59 25.97 -20.15
N TYR A 78 -9.68 26.41 -21.00
CA TYR A 78 -8.30 26.71 -20.63
C TYR A 78 -8.10 28.21 -20.46
N LYS A 79 -7.63 28.59 -19.27
CA LYS A 79 -7.32 29.99 -18.93
C LYS A 79 -5.82 30.23 -19.07
N ASN A 80 -5.44 31.46 -19.50
CA ASN A 80 -4.05 31.86 -19.78
C ASN A 80 -3.06 31.71 -18.60
N ASN A 81 -3.57 31.46 -17.37
CA ASN A 81 -2.75 31.26 -16.18
C ASN A 81 -2.41 29.77 -15.89
N GLY A 82 -2.61 28.89 -16.85
CA GLY A 82 -2.35 27.44 -16.69
C GLY A 82 -3.43 26.70 -15.91
N ILE A 83 -4.67 27.13 -15.96
CA ILE A 83 -5.81 26.49 -15.31
C ILE A 83 -6.75 25.94 -16.36
N ILE A 84 -7.09 24.65 -16.24
CA ILE A 84 -8.20 24.03 -16.94
C ILE A 84 -9.40 24.02 -15.98
N LYS A 85 -10.54 24.56 -16.44
CA LYS A 85 -11.80 24.43 -15.72
C LYS A 85 -12.68 23.41 -16.43
N LEU A 86 -13.01 22.33 -15.75
CA LEU A 86 -13.92 21.28 -16.19
C LEU A 86 -15.33 21.56 -15.63
N TYR A 87 -16.33 21.34 -16.45
CA TYR A 87 -17.74 21.45 -16.09
C TYR A 87 -18.40 20.07 -16.25
N PHE A 88 -19.16 19.69 -15.26
CA PHE A 88 -19.89 18.42 -15.19
C PHE A 88 -21.39 18.68 -15.07
N GLU A 89 -22.19 17.63 -15.21
CA GLU A 89 -23.61 17.67 -14.85
C GLU A 89 -23.82 18.23 -13.44
N ASN A 90 -25.07 18.59 -13.10
CA ASN A 90 -25.46 19.13 -11.79
C ASN A 90 -24.72 20.42 -11.35
N ARG A 91 -24.22 21.19 -12.31
CA ARG A 91 -23.49 22.46 -12.09
C ARG A 91 -22.17 22.29 -11.31
N ILE A 92 -21.64 21.10 -11.24
CA ILE A 92 -20.33 20.86 -10.66
C ILE A 92 -19.25 21.41 -11.60
N SER A 93 -18.23 22.05 -11.01
CA SER A 93 -17.03 22.45 -11.73
C SER A 93 -15.77 22.23 -10.91
N VAL A 94 -14.71 21.82 -11.60
CA VAL A 94 -13.38 21.54 -11.03
C VAL A 94 -12.34 22.39 -11.74
N GLU A 95 -11.51 23.12 -11.00
CA GLU A 95 -10.37 23.84 -11.53
C GLU A 95 -9.09 23.04 -11.31
N ILE A 96 -8.34 22.83 -12.38
CA ILE A 96 -7.13 22.00 -12.43
C ILE A 96 -5.96 22.90 -12.82
N LYS A 97 -4.95 22.99 -11.96
CA LYS A 97 -3.68 23.63 -12.27
C LYS A 97 -2.82 22.70 -13.11
N VAL A 98 -2.33 23.20 -14.25
CA VAL A 98 -1.39 22.49 -15.12
C VAL A 98 -0.02 23.13 -15.00
N LYS A 99 1.02 22.32 -14.80
CA LYS A 99 2.41 22.74 -14.85
C LYS A 99 3.18 21.81 -15.79
N GLN A 100 3.79 22.39 -16.81
CA GLN A 100 4.66 21.68 -17.74
C GLN A 100 6.11 21.73 -17.23
N ASN A 101 6.74 20.58 -17.09
CA ASN A 101 8.16 20.42 -16.83
C ASN A 101 8.82 19.79 -18.08
N GLN A 102 10.14 19.73 -18.08
CA GLN A 102 10.87 19.17 -19.22
C GLN A 102 10.52 17.70 -19.51
N GLN A 103 10.30 16.89 -18.46
CA GLN A 103 10.11 15.44 -18.57
C GLN A 103 8.67 14.99 -18.27
N TYR A 104 7.86 15.78 -17.56
CA TYR A 104 6.51 15.43 -17.14
C TYR A 104 5.59 16.65 -17.02
N ILE A 105 4.29 16.40 -17.03
CA ILE A 105 3.26 17.42 -16.83
C ILE A 105 2.51 17.05 -15.55
N THR A 106 2.33 18.01 -14.63
CA THR A 106 1.47 17.82 -13.47
C THR A 106 0.10 18.42 -13.69
N PHE A 107 -0.91 17.73 -13.16
CA PHE A 107 -2.28 18.19 -13.06
C PHE A 107 -2.71 18.11 -11.60
N GLU A 108 -3.24 19.21 -11.05
CA GLU A 108 -3.63 19.32 -9.64
C GLU A 108 -5.02 19.94 -9.52
N VAL A 109 -5.93 19.30 -8.81
CA VAL A 109 -7.22 19.89 -8.44
C VAL A 109 -6.98 21.00 -7.44
N ILE A 110 -7.20 22.25 -7.83
CA ILE A 110 -6.97 23.41 -6.95
C ILE A 110 -8.25 23.97 -6.35
N SER A 111 -9.41 23.71 -6.95
CA SER A 111 -10.70 24.04 -6.38
C SER A 111 -11.83 23.23 -6.98
N VAL A 112 -12.85 23.01 -6.20
CA VAL A 112 -14.16 22.50 -6.60
C VAL A 112 -15.23 23.45 -6.08
N ASN A 113 -16.35 23.59 -6.78
CA ASN A 113 -17.41 24.51 -6.35
C ASN A 113 -18.41 23.87 -5.37
N ASP A 114 -18.32 22.55 -5.14
CA ASP A 114 -19.13 21.80 -4.18
C ASP A 114 -18.30 20.66 -3.60
N ASP A 115 -17.57 20.95 -2.53
CA ASP A 115 -16.70 19.96 -1.85
C ASP A 115 -17.50 18.84 -1.17
N GLU A 116 -18.74 19.09 -0.74
CA GLU A 116 -19.56 18.09 -0.04
C GLU A 116 -20.27 17.14 -1.01
N GLY A 117 -20.62 17.64 -2.21
CA GLY A 117 -21.31 16.86 -3.24
C GLY A 117 -20.39 15.86 -3.97
N ILE A 118 -19.09 16.10 -4.01
CA ILE A 118 -18.13 15.22 -4.68
C ILE A 118 -17.61 14.16 -3.72
N GLN A 119 -17.86 12.89 -4.02
CA GLN A 119 -17.37 11.73 -3.25
C GLN A 119 -15.94 11.32 -3.63
N ALA A 120 -15.58 11.47 -4.90
CA ALA A 120 -14.26 11.15 -5.42
C ALA A 120 -13.95 11.90 -6.72
N VAL A 121 -12.67 12.02 -7.02
CA VAL A 121 -12.17 12.33 -8.38
C VAL A 121 -11.33 11.15 -8.88
N VAL A 122 -11.41 10.89 -10.19
CA VAL A 122 -10.60 9.87 -10.86
C VAL A 122 -9.94 10.51 -12.09
N TRP A 123 -8.61 10.62 -12.05
CA TRP A 123 -7.79 11.00 -13.18
C TRP A 123 -7.81 9.89 -14.24
N GLY A 124 -8.11 10.25 -15.45
CA GLY A 124 -8.33 9.29 -16.52
C GLY A 124 -9.81 8.81 -16.60
N PRO A 125 -10.08 7.72 -17.35
CA PRO A 125 -9.11 6.82 -17.97
C PRO A 125 -8.30 7.49 -19.08
N VAL A 126 -7.00 7.15 -19.14
CA VAL A 126 -6.10 7.57 -20.21
C VAL A 126 -5.80 6.36 -21.08
N PRO A 127 -6.52 6.17 -22.21
CA PRO A 127 -6.36 4.98 -23.04
C PRO A 127 -5.10 5.08 -23.91
N THR A 128 -4.35 3.98 -23.99
CA THR A 128 -3.16 3.83 -24.83
C THR A 128 -3.25 2.59 -25.69
N ILE A 129 -2.51 2.57 -26.82
CA ILE A 129 -2.38 1.39 -27.68
C ILE A 129 -1.29 0.42 -27.19
N ILE A 130 -0.56 0.75 -26.11
CA ILE A 130 0.51 -0.09 -25.58
C ILE A 130 -0.10 -1.25 -24.79
N SER A 131 0.26 -2.47 -25.14
CA SER A 131 -0.27 -3.71 -24.52
C SER A 131 0.83 -4.67 -24.04
N GLU A 132 2.09 -4.44 -24.39
CA GLU A 132 3.16 -5.43 -24.19
C GLU A 132 3.53 -5.59 -22.72
N ILE A 133 3.74 -4.48 -22.00
CA ILE A 133 4.09 -4.48 -20.58
C ILE A 133 3.24 -3.44 -19.86
N VAL A 134 2.43 -3.92 -18.91
CA VAL A 134 1.49 -3.10 -18.15
C VAL A 134 1.85 -3.17 -16.66
N GLY A 135 2.44 -2.10 -16.13
CA GLY A 135 2.87 -1.98 -14.74
C GLY A 135 1.75 -1.43 -13.86
N GLU A 136 0.95 -2.32 -13.32
CA GLU A 136 -0.28 -2.01 -12.59
C GLU A 136 -0.05 -1.30 -11.25
N ILE A 137 1.16 -1.40 -10.66
CA ILE A 137 1.50 -0.76 -9.38
C ILE A 137 2.01 0.65 -9.63
N ILE A 138 3.03 0.79 -10.50
CA ILE A 138 3.70 2.07 -10.74
C ILE A 138 2.97 2.96 -11.76
N GLY A 139 2.01 2.40 -12.50
CA GLY A 139 1.27 3.16 -13.51
C GLY A 139 2.08 3.46 -14.76
N VAL A 140 2.89 2.51 -15.22
CA VAL A 140 3.69 2.63 -16.45
C VAL A 140 3.29 1.54 -17.42
N VAL A 141 2.96 1.94 -18.64
CA VAL A 141 2.78 1.02 -19.76
C VAL A 141 3.91 1.24 -20.76
N ARG A 142 4.51 0.15 -21.26
CA ARG A 142 5.67 0.24 -22.15
C ARG A 142 5.71 -0.86 -23.19
N ASN A 143 6.30 -0.53 -24.32
CA ASN A 143 6.76 -1.49 -25.32
C ASN A 143 8.30 -1.45 -25.40
N LYS A 144 8.88 -1.93 -26.49
CA LYS A 144 10.34 -1.96 -26.68
C LYS A 144 10.96 -0.59 -26.96
N GLU A 145 10.16 0.42 -27.33
CA GLU A 145 10.64 1.73 -27.78
C GLU A 145 10.26 2.84 -26.82
N PHE A 146 9.02 2.83 -26.33
CA PHE A 146 8.42 3.97 -25.61
C PHE A 146 7.62 3.51 -24.40
N ALA A 147 7.57 4.38 -23.41
CA ALA A 147 6.77 4.22 -22.21
C ALA A 147 5.89 5.45 -21.96
N ILE A 148 4.71 5.20 -21.40
CA ILE A 148 3.81 6.25 -20.89
C ILE A 148 3.49 5.91 -19.44
N GLY A 149 3.58 6.91 -18.57
CA GLY A 149 3.30 6.76 -17.14
C GLY A 149 2.35 7.82 -16.62
N LEU A 150 1.47 7.40 -15.70
CA LEU A 150 0.62 8.27 -14.90
C LEU A 150 0.82 7.90 -13.43
N MET A 151 1.25 8.86 -12.61
CA MET A 151 1.56 8.66 -11.20
C MET A 151 0.74 9.60 -10.32
N GLY A 152 0.16 9.07 -9.23
CA GLY A 152 -0.29 9.90 -8.11
C GLY A 152 0.94 10.41 -7.35
N ILE A 153 1.06 11.73 -7.16
CA ILE A 153 2.27 12.35 -6.60
C ILE A 153 2.03 13.02 -5.24
N ASN A 154 1.05 12.53 -4.49
CA ASN A 154 0.88 12.82 -3.07
C ASN A 154 0.05 11.74 -2.37
N LEU A 155 -0.01 11.79 -1.03
CA LEU A 155 -0.70 10.79 -0.21
C LEU A 155 -2.18 10.63 -0.56
N LYS A 156 -2.89 11.72 -0.84
CA LYS A 156 -4.33 11.70 -1.14
C LYS A 156 -4.68 11.18 -2.54
N THR A 157 -3.67 10.98 -3.41
CA THR A 157 -3.82 10.41 -4.75
C THR A 157 -3.11 9.05 -4.81
N PRO A 158 -3.67 8.01 -4.17
CA PRO A 158 -2.99 6.72 -4.01
C PRO A 158 -2.79 5.94 -5.30
N GLY A 159 -3.48 6.32 -6.37
CA GLY A 159 -3.34 5.67 -7.68
C GLY A 159 -4.36 4.57 -7.95
N GLY A 160 -4.62 4.31 -9.23
CA GLY A 160 -5.57 3.30 -9.67
C GLY A 160 -7.01 3.76 -9.66
N PHE A 161 -7.92 2.83 -9.39
CA PHE A 161 -9.36 3.05 -9.31
C PHE A 161 -9.88 2.58 -7.93
N PRO A 162 -10.83 3.29 -7.29
CA PRO A 162 -11.32 2.95 -5.96
C PRO A 162 -12.34 1.81 -6.00
N TYR A 163 -11.90 0.61 -6.37
CA TYR A 163 -12.76 -0.58 -6.33
C TYR A 163 -13.22 -0.87 -4.89
N ASN A 164 -14.47 -1.27 -4.71
CA ASN A 164 -15.07 -1.60 -3.41
C ASN A 164 -14.84 -0.51 -2.34
N ASP A 165 -14.86 0.75 -2.76
CA ASP A 165 -14.64 1.91 -1.88
C ASP A 165 -13.41 1.78 -0.95
N GLU A 166 -12.36 1.10 -1.44
CA GLU A 166 -11.09 0.80 -0.75
C GLU A 166 -11.18 -0.23 0.39
N GLY A 167 -12.29 -0.93 0.55
CA GLY A 167 -12.45 -1.89 1.66
C GLY A 167 -11.53 -3.10 1.57
N TRP A 168 -11.25 -3.56 0.37
CA TRP A 168 -10.22 -4.55 0.07
C TRP A 168 -9.66 -4.30 -1.32
N GLN A 169 -8.38 -4.09 -1.38
CA GLN A 169 -7.67 -3.97 -2.64
C GLN A 169 -6.83 -5.22 -2.85
N SER A 170 -6.78 -5.70 -4.08
CA SER A 170 -5.78 -6.69 -4.48
C SER A 170 -4.39 -6.26 -3.99
N ALA A 171 -3.51 -7.21 -3.67
CA ALA A 171 -2.11 -6.92 -3.40
C ALA A 171 -1.41 -6.20 -4.57
N ARG A 172 -2.06 -6.16 -5.73
CA ARG A 172 -1.63 -5.50 -6.96
C ARG A 172 -2.31 -4.14 -7.09
N GLY A 173 -1.63 -3.19 -7.70
CA GLY A 173 -2.19 -1.90 -8.05
C GLY A 173 -3.17 -1.98 -9.22
N THR A 174 -3.86 -0.88 -9.49
CA THR A 174 -4.76 -0.69 -10.63
C THR A 174 -4.48 0.63 -11.36
N MET A 175 -3.24 1.15 -11.23
CA MET A 175 -2.79 2.36 -11.92
C MET A 175 -2.81 2.19 -13.44
N ALA A 176 -2.37 1.03 -13.90
CA ALA A 176 -2.43 0.62 -15.29
C ALA A 176 -3.18 -0.71 -15.40
N GLU A 177 -4.08 -0.82 -16.37
CA GLU A 177 -4.85 -2.02 -16.63
C GLU A 177 -4.82 -2.37 -18.12
N ALA A 178 -4.61 -3.64 -18.42
CA ALA A 178 -4.69 -4.16 -19.79
C ALA A 178 -6.13 -4.11 -20.31
N ARG A 179 -6.28 -3.76 -21.57
CA ARG A 179 -7.54 -3.72 -22.33
C ARG A 179 -7.34 -4.39 -23.68
N GLU A 180 -8.42 -4.79 -24.35
CA GLU A 180 -8.36 -5.38 -25.70
C GLU A 180 -7.70 -4.44 -26.73
N PHE A 181 -7.79 -3.14 -26.53
CA PHE A 181 -7.21 -2.12 -27.41
C PHE A 181 -5.80 -1.67 -27.01
N GLY A 182 -5.25 -2.20 -25.93
CA GLY A 182 -3.97 -1.77 -25.36
C GLY A 182 -4.03 -1.72 -23.83
N SER A 183 -4.07 -0.52 -23.25
CA SER A 183 -4.15 -0.33 -21.81
C SER A 183 -4.82 0.99 -21.43
N VAL A 184 -5.13 1.14 -20.15
CA VAL A 184 -5.58 2.40 -19.56
C VAL A 184 -4.74 2.75 -18.34
N LEU A 185 -4.51 4.03 -18.13
CA LEU A 185 -3.86 4.61 -16.96
C LEU A 185 -4.87 5.42 -16.16
N GLN A 186 -4.80 5.35 -14.83
CA GLN A 186 -5.72 6.06 -13.94
C GLN A 186 -5.18 6.25 -12.53
N ALA A 187 -5.69 7.27 -11.84
CA ALA A 187 -5.45 7.51 -10.42
C ALA A 187 -6.69 8.14 -9.79
N TYR A 188 -6.85 8.05 -8.47
CA TYR A 188 -8.04 8.59 -7.81
C TYR A 188 -7.70 9.33 -6.52
N SER A 189 -8.66 10.11 -6.04
CA SER A 189 -8.70 10.61 -4.67
C SER A 189 -10.13 10.56 -4.14
N LEU A 190 -10.32 10.04 -2.93
CA LEU A 190 -11.61 10.08 -2.25
C LEU A 190 -11.76 11.36 -1.44
N ASN A 191 -12.99 11.84 -1.30
CA ASN A 191 -13.33 12.84 -0.32
C ASN A 191 -13.44 12.18 1.06
N ARG A 192 -12.42 12.37 1.87
CA ARG A 192 -12.34 11.81 3.22
C ARG A 192 -12.91 12.76 4.29
N ALA A 193 -13.30 13.96 3.89
CA ALA A 193 -13.95 14.93 4.78
C ALA A 193 -15.43 14.64 5.04
N ILE A 194 -16.03 13.67 4.33
CA ILE A 194 -17.41 13.21 4.54
C ILE A 194 -17.43 11.83 5.22
N PRO A 195 -18.44 11.55 6.09
CA PRO A 195 -18.59 10.23 6.69
C PRO A 195 -18.90 9.17 5.62
N ARG A 196 -18.38 7.97 5.80
CA ARG A 196 -18.56 6.85 4.86
C ARG A 196 -18.97 5.59 5.62
N LYS A 197 -19.55 4.63 4.91
CA LYS A 197 -19.67 3.23 5.33
C LYS A 197 -18.99 2.38 4.29
N ILE A 198 -18.11 1.50 4.70
CA ILE A 198 -17.35 0.64 3.79
C ILE A 198 -17.34 -0.80 4.28
N ASP A 199 -17.15 -1.71 3.37
CA ASP A 199 -16.86 -3.11 3.66
C ASP A 199 -15.34 -3.28 3.76
N VAL A 200 -14.84 -3.68 4.91
CA VAL A 200 -13.41 -3.90 5.15
C VAL A 200 -13.10 -5.40 5.04
N TRP A 201 -11.92 -5.72 4.53
CA TRP A 201 -11.41 -7.07 4.36
C TRP A 201 -12.37 -8.00 3.60
N ASP A 202 -12.68 -7.61 2.36
CA ASP A 202 -13.50 -8.38 1.42
C ASP A 202 -14.90 -8.75 1.98
N GLY A 203 -15.49 -7.80 2.71
CA GLY A 203 -16.80 -7.95 3.32
C GLY A 203 -16.82 -8.75 4.63
N ASN A 204 -15.65 -9.04 5.21
CA ASN A 204 -15.59 -9.63 6.54
C ASN A 204 -16.15 -8.67 7.60
N PHE A 205 -15.93 -7.36 7.42
CA PHE A 205 -16.50 -6.31 8.28
C PHE A 205 -17.40 -5.41 7.41
N PRO A 206 -18.66 -5.80 7.17
CA PRO A 206 -19.57 -5.05 6.30
C PRO A 206 -20.07 -3.78 6.99
N ASN A 207 -20.32 -2.75 6.17
CA ASN A 207 -20.91 -1.48 6.62
C ASN A 207 -20.19 -0.79 7.77
N MET A 208 -18.86 -0.99 7.89
CA MET A 208 -18.07 -0.35 8.93
C MET A 208 -18.14 1.19 8.79
N PRO A 209 -18.55 1.93 9.86
CA PRO A 209 -18.59 3.38 9.82
C PRO A 209 -17.17 3.96 9.85
N VAL A 210 -16.90 4.86 8.91
CA VAL A 210 -15.62 5.55 8.79
C VAL A 210 -15.84 7.03 9.08
N PRO A 211 -15.28 7.57 10.17
CA PRO A 211 -15.42 8.98 10.49
C PRO A 211 -14.68 9.85 9.46
N PRO A 212 -15.14 11.10 9.25
CA PRO A 212 -14.47 12.02 8.35
C PRO A 212 -13.12 12.49 8.90
N ILE A 213 -12.17 12.72 7.98
CA ILE A 213 -10.90 13.39 8.28
C ILE A 213 -11.04 14.85 7.89
N LYS A 214 -10.98 15.75 8.88
CA LYS A 214 -11.18 17.18 8.66
C LYS A 214 -10.19 17.75 7.62
N GLY A 215 -10.73 18.36 6.57
CA GLY A 215 -9.95 19.02 5.52
C GLY A 215 -9.41 18.08 4.42
N GLU A 216 -9.61 16.77 4.54
CA GLU A 216 -9.18 15.80 3.51
C GLU A 216 -10.23 15.65 2.40
N THR A 217 -10.47 16.75 1.65
CA THR A 217 -11.33 16.77 0.45
C THR A 217 -10.54 16.29 -0.79
N VAL A 218 -11.20 16.28 -1.95
CA VAL A 218 -10.56 15.97 -3.24
C VAL A 218 -9.62 17.09 -3.73
N THR A 219 -9.73 18.29 -3.17
CA THR A 219 -8.83 19.41 -3.48
C THR A 219 -7.40 19.06 -3.07
N GLY A 220 -6.44 19.35 -3.94
CA GLY A 220 -5.04 18.94 -3.81
C GLY A 220 -4.75 17.55 -4.40
N SER A 221 -5.75 16.81 -4.94
CA SER A 221 -5.46 15.61 -5.74
C SER A 221 -4.53 15.94 -6.89
N LYS A 222 -3.43 15.19 -7.06
CA LYS A 222 -2.36 15.58 -7.98
C LYS A 222 -1.71 14.38 -8.65
N ILE A 223 -1.51 14.49 -9.96
CA ILE A 223 -0.83 13.48 -10.78
C ILE A 223 0.32 14.07 -11.58
N ALA A 224 1.26 13.22 -11.97
CA ALA A 224 2.22 13.45 -13.06
C ALA A 224 1.88 12.52 -14.23
N LEU A 225 1.85 13.06 -15.45
CA LEU A 225 1.71 12.32 -16.70
C LEU A 225 2.94 12.58 -17.55
N TYR A 226 3.57 11.51 -18.07
CA TYR A 226 4.81 11.58 -18.82
C TYR A 226 4.88 10.49 -19.90
N GLY A 227 5.78 10.69 -20.84
CA GLY A 227 6.20 9.68 -21.81
C GLY A 227 7.67 9.87 -22.15
N CYS A 228 8.38 8.78 -22.38
CA CYS A 228 9.81 8.79 -22.67
C CYS A 228 10.21 7.52 -23.43
N LEU A 229 11.43 7.50 -23.99
CA LEU A 229 12.05 6.25 -24.44
C LEU A 229 12.11 5.24 -23.29
N VAL A 230 11.92 3.96 -23.58
CA VAL A 230 11.76 2.91 -22.56
C VAL A 230 12.93 2.83 -21.58
N ASP A 231 14.15 3.10 -22.03
CA ASP A 231 15.35 3.05 -21.20
C ASP A 231 15.44 4.21 -20.18
N ASN A 232 14.68 5.28 -20.39
CA ASN A 232 14.70 6.49 -19.55
C ASN A 232 13.59 6.50 -18.47
N VAL A 233 12.79 5.45 -18.35
CA VAL A 233 11.63 5.43 -17.44
C VAL A 233 12.02 5.72 -16.01
N LEU A 234 13.03 5.02 -15.49
CA LEU A 234 13.48 5.21 -14.11
C LEU A 234 14.11 6.59 -13.89
N ASP A 235 14.77 7.19 -14.90
CA ASP A 235 15.30 8.57 -14.78
C ASP A 235 14.17 9.59 -14.63
N VAL A 236 13.08 9.41 -15.39
CA VAL A 236 11.91 10.29 -15.30
C VAL A 236 11.19 10.13 -13.97
N ILE A 237 11.03 8.89 -13.48
CA ILE A 237 10.39 8.61 -12.17
C ILE A 237 11.23 9.22 -11.04
N GLU A 238 12.54 9.01 -11.05
CA GLU A 238 13.47 9.57 -10.07
C GLU A 238 13.41 11.10 -10.04
N GLN A 239 13.38 11.73 -11.22
CA GLN A 239 13.23 13.18 -11.33
C GLN A 239 11.87 13.67 -10.76
N ILE A 240 10.78 12.92 -10.96
CA ILE A 240 9.47 13.23 -10.37
C ILE A 240 9.53 13.11 -8.85
N GLU A 241 10.10 12.00 -8.31
CA GLU A 241 10.26 11.82 -6.87
C GLU A 241 10.96 13.00 -6.21
N ILE A 242 12.12 13.38 -6.74
CA ILE A 242 12.94 14.47 -6.20
C ILE A 242 12.22 15.82 -6.33
N SER A 243 11.66 16.11 -7.50
CA SER A 243 11.05 17.42 -7.78
C SER A 243 9.72 17.66 -7.07
N GLU A 244 8.95 16.60 -6.81
CA GLU A 244 7.63 16.67 -6.19
C GLU A 244 7.65 16.31 -4.70
N GLY A 245 8.84 15.97 -4.14
CA GLY A 245 9.02 15.65 -2.72
C GLY A 245 8.38 14.33 -2.31
N LEU A 246 8.36 13.35 -3.20
CA LEU A 246 7.96 11.98 -2.88
C LEU A 246 9.08 11.29 -2.06
N PRO A 247 8.76 10.21 -1.35
CA PRO A 247 9.81 9.41 -0.73
C PRO A 247 10.84 8.96 -1.77
N HIS A 248 12.11 9.16 -1.45
CA HIS A 248 13.25 8.77 -2.29
C HIS A 248 14.28 8.08 -1.41
N VAL A 249 14.13 6.76 -1.28
CA VAL A 249 14.96 5.96 -0.36
C VAL A 249 16.25 5.56 -1.06
N GLU A 250 17.39 5.81 -0.43
CA GLU A 250 18.73 5.45 -0.93
C GLU A 250 19.42 4.46 0.01
N ILE A 251 20.20 3.56 -0.54
CA ILE A 251 21.14 2.70 0.17
C ILE A 251 22.54 3.09 -0.30
N ASP A 252 23.38 3.54 0.61
CA ASP A 252 24.75 3.98 0.33
C ASP A 252 24.83 5.05 -0.80
N GLY A 253 23.85 5.95 -0.87
CA GLY A 253 23.77 7.02 -1.87
C GLY A 253 23.30 6.55 -3.25
N VAL A 254 22.75 5.35 -3.36
CA VAL A 254 22.13 4.81 -4.59
C VAL A 254 20.65 4.59 -4.37
N TRP A 255 19.83 5.16 -5.23
CA TRP A 255 18.37 4.98 -5.18
C TRP A 255 17.98 3.49 -5.15
N THR A 256 17.09 3.09 -4.24
CA THR A 256 16.71 1.69 -4.01
C THR A 256 16.19 0.97 -5.26
N LYS A 257 15.62 1.70 -6.22
CA LYS A 257 15.15 1.12 -7.49
C LYS A 257 16.28 0.76 -8.46
N ARG A 258 17.51 1.21 -8.18
CA ARG A 258 18.72 0.94 -8.96
C ARG A 258 19.82 0.25 -8.14
N SER A 259 19.68 0.24 -6.82
CA SER A 259 20.70 -0.34 -5.94
C SER A 259 20.70 -1.86 -6.04
N PRO A 260 21.86 -2.50 -6.30
CA PRO A 260 21.99 -3.95 -6.26
C PRO A 260 21.79 -4.52 -4.85
N GLU A 261 21.93 -3.69 -3.82
CA GLU A 261 21.75 -4.08 -2.42
C GLU A 261 20.28 -4.39 -2.07
N THR A 262 19.34 -3.83 -2.83
CA THR A 262 17.91 -3.91 -2.53
C THR A 262 17.34 -5.32 -2.59
N GLY A 263 17.82 -6.14 -3.53
CA GLY A 263 17.37 -7.52 -3.75
C GLY A 263 18.34 -8.58 -3.21
N ARG A 264 19.22 -8.25 -2.26
CA ARG A 264 20.18 -9.21 -1.69
C ARG A 264 19.48 -10.27 -0.83
N SER A 265 20.01 -11.46 -0.88
CA SER A 265 19.53 -12.58 -0.07
C SER A 265 19.91 -12.40 1.40
N TYR A 266 19.10 -12.94 2.31
CA TYR A 266 19.30 -12.78 3.74
C TYR A 266 18.90 -14.02 4.56
N LEU A 267 19.39 -14.08 5.82
CA LEU A 267 19.11 -15.14 6.77
C LEU A 267 18.06 -14.66 7.77
N ILE A 268 17.04 -15.48 8.02
CA ILE A 268 16.02 -15.24 9.04
C ILE A 268 16.20 -16.26 10.17
N ALA A 269 16.43 -15.79 11.38
CA ALA A 269 16.47 -16.64 12.56
C ALA A 269 16.24 -15.81 13.82
N SER A 270 15.56 -16.37 14.82
CA SER A 270 15.53 -15.76 16.15
C SER A 270 16.90 -15.90 16.81
N PHE A 271 17.37 -14.82 17.41
CA PHE A 271 18.66 -14.76 18.11
C PHE A 271 18.56 -13.92 19.38
N ASP A 272 19.56 -14.06 20.24
CA ASP A 272 19.81 -13.24 21.41
C ASP A 272 21.31 -12.88 21.51
N GLU A 273 21.72 -12.17 22.58
CA GLU A 273 23.14 -11.80 22.77
C GLU A 273 24.09 -13.00 22.88
N SER A 274 23.60 -14.17 23.29
CA SER A 274 24.43 -15.37 23.56
C SER A 274 24.70 -16.18 22.29
N ASN A 275 23.76 -16.19 21.33
CA ASN A 275 23.81 -17.09 20.17
C ASN A 275 23.98 -16.36 18.82
N ILE A 276 23.83 -15.05 18.76
CA ILE A 276 23.93 -14.27 17.50
C ILE A 276 25.23 -14.51 16.75
N ASP A 277 26.37 -14.71 17.45
CA ASP A 277 27.67 -14.88 16.80
C ASP A 277 27.72 -16.13 15.89
N VAL A 278 27.00 -17.20 16.24
CA VAL A 278 26.88 -18.41 15.42
C VAL A 278 26.17 -18.07 14.10
N LEU A 279 25.03 -17.40 14.16
CA LEU A 279 24.25 -17.03 12.98
C LEU A 279 24.97 -16.00 12.10
N LEU A 280 25.66 -15.02 12.71
CA LEU A 280 26.49 -14.05 11.98
C LEU A 280 27.64 -14.74 11.23
N ASN A 281 28.27 -15.78 11.82
CA ASN A 281 29.33 -16.53 11.14
C ASN A 281 28.80 -17.29 9.90
N HIS A 282 27.58 -17.85 9.98
CA HIS A 282 26.94 -18.49 8.83
C HIS A 282 26.55 -17.45 7.76
N ALA A 283 25.97 -16.33 8.16
CA ALA A 283 25.60 -15.25 7.24
C ALA A 283 26.86 -14.68 6.51
N GLU A 284 27.94 -14.41 7.25
CA GLU A 284 29.22 -13.94 6.69
C GLU A 284 29.81 -14.99 5.72
N ARG A 285 29.84 -16.27 6.10
CA ARG A 285 30.34 -17.36 5.25
C ARG A 285 29.55 -17.46 3.95
N ALA A 286 28.24 -17.26 4.00
CA ALA A 286 27.33 -17.33 2.84
C ALA A 286 27.28 -16.01 2.05
N ASN A 287 27.93 -14.94 2.47
CA ASN A 287 27.84 -13.59 1.89
C ASN A 287 26.39 -13.04 1.90
N LEU A 288 25.61 -13.39 2.93
CA LEU A 288 24.27 -12.84 3.14
C LEU A 288 24.36 -11.52 3.88
N MET A 289 23.66 -10.49 3.39
CA MET A 289 23.87 -9.12 3.85
C MET A 289 23.05 -8.74 5.09
N THR A 290 22.08 -9.58 5.49
CA THR A 290 21.24 -9.30 6.66
C THR A 290 21.02 -10.58 7.46
N LEU A 291 21.11 -10.45 8.78
CA LEU A 291 20.54 -11.39 9.74
C LEU A 291 19.23 -10.77 10.28
N TYR A 292 18.12 -11.44 10.05
CA TYR A 292 16.78 -10.92 10.24
C TYR A 292 16.10 -11.68 11.40
N HIS A 293 15.73 -10.97 12.47
CA HIS A 293 15.05 -11.59 13.61
C HIS A 293 13.58 -11.85 13.30
N MET A 294 13.08 -13.04 13.61
CA MET A 294 11.71 -13.46 13.29
C MET A 294 10.65 -12.60 14.02
N ASP A 295 10.86 -12.27 15.28
CA ASP A 295 10.03 -11.36 16.06
C ASP A 295 10.79 -10.93 17.33
N PRO A 296 11.44 -9.75 17.35
CA PRO A 296 12.23 -9.29 18.50
C PRO A 296 11.42 -8.47 19.50
N PHE A 297 10.10 -8.34 19.33
CA PHE A 297 9.29 -7.42 20.09
C PHE A 297 8.57 -8.11 21.27
N GLU A 298 8.34 -7.36 22.34
CA GLU A 298 7.56 -7.78 23.49
C GLU A 298 6.08 -7.97 23.11
N SER A 299 5.58 -7.00 22.34
CA SER A 299 4.25 -7.03 21.75
C SER A 299 4.18 -6.18 20.49
N TRP A 300 3.29 -6.53 19.58
CA TRP A 300 2.90 -5.68 18.49
C TRP A 300 1.94 -4.60 19.00
N GLY A 301 2.17 -3.36 18.60
CA GLY A 301 1.51 -2.16 19.08
C GLY A 301 2.52 -1.13 19.55
N HIS A 302 3.20 -1.39 20.66
CA HIS A 302 4.29 -0.54 21.14
C HIS A 302 5.64 -0.86 20.53
N TYR A 303 5.86 -2.10 20.08
CA TYR A 303 7.13 -2.56 19.47
C TYR A 303 8.35 -2.36 20.36
N ASN A 304 8.19 -2.46 21.68
CA ASN A 304 9.32 -2.52 22.60
C ASN A 304 10.12 -3.80 22.38
N ILE A 305 11.44 -3.73 22.52
CA ILE A 305 12.30 -4.91 22.39
C ILE A 305 12.00 -5.89 23.52
N SER A 306 11.80 -7.17 23.17
CA SER A 306 11.46 -8.25 24.10
C SER A 306 12.57 -8.51 25.10
N THR A 307 12.24 -8.43 26.37
CA THR A 307 13.16 -8.75 27.48
C THR A 307 13.42 -10.25 27.61
N GLN A 308 12.64 -11.10 26.97
CA GLN A 308 12.88 -12.53 26.90
C GLN A 308 14.11 -12.86 26.05
N PHE A 309 14.27 -12.23 24.90
CA PHE A 309 15.43 -12.41 24.01
C PHE A 309 16.58 -11.46 24.38
N PHE A 310 16.26 -10.27 24.84
CA PHE A 310 17.20 -9.18 25.10
C PHE A 310 16.96 -8.62 26.51
N PRO A 311 17.54 -9.23 27.57
CA PRO A 311 17.27 -8.83 28.96
C PRO A 311 17.49 -7.34 29.25
N ASP A 312 18.47 -6.70 28.59
CA ASP A 312 18.72 -5.26 28.66
C ASP A 312 17.94 -4.45 27.58
N GLY A 313 16.92 -5.07 26.94
CA GLY A 313 16.06 -4.45 25.93
C GLY A 313 16.85 -3.82 24.76
N ILE A 314 16.61 -2.54 24.51
CA ILE A 314 17.25 -1.76 23.44
C ILE A 314 18.78 -1.84 23.50
N ILE A 315 19.38 -1.83 24.70
CA ILE A 315 20.84 -1.85 24.86
C ILE A 315 21.41 -3.19 24.35
N ALA A 316 20.77 -4.30 24.68
CA ALA A 316 21.16 -5.63 24.23
C ALA A 316 21.01 -5.78 22.70
N MET A 317 19.89 -5.35 22.15
CA MET A 317 19.69 -5.36 20.69
C MET A 317 20.73 -4.48 19.97
N ARG A 318 21.06 -3.29 20.48
CA ARG A 318 22.10 -2.42 19.92
C ARG A 318 23.45 -3.09 19.87
N LYS A 319 23.86 -3.82 20.93
CA LYS A 319 25.08 -4.61 20.92
C LYS A 319 25.09 -5.67 19.81
N CYS A 320 23.94 -6.31 19.56
CA CYS A 320 23.79 -7.24 18.45
C CYS A 320 23.94 -6.55 17.09
N VAL A 321 23.35 -5.39 16.91
CA VAL A 321 23.51 -4.57 15.71
C VAL A 321 24.99 -4.17 15.51
N GLU A 322 25.68 -3.74 16.55
CA GLU A 322 27.12 -3.38 16.48
C GLU A 322 28.01 -4.59 16.13
N LYS A 323 27.70 -5.80 16.66
CA LYS A 323 28.39 -7.04 16.28
C LYS A 323 28.22 -7.33 14.78
N ALA A 324 26.98 -7.25 14.28
CA ALA A 324 26.67 -7.49 12.88
C ALA A 324 27.37 -6.49 11.94
N LYS A 325 27.35 -5.18 12.28
CA LYS A 325 28.02 -4.12 11.54
C LYS A 325 29.53 -4.33 11.38
N LYS A 326 30.21 -4.88 12.39
CA LYS A 326 31.65 -5.23 12.32
C LYS A 326 31.95 -6.28 11.24
N LYS A 327 30.95 -7.09 10.86
CA LYS A 327 31.02 -8.09 9.81
C LYS A 327 30.42 -7.62 8.47
N GLY A 328 29.99 -6.37 8.38
CA GLY A 328 29.29 -5.83 7.21
C GLY A 328 27.89 -6.41 7.02
N ILE A 329 27.28 -6.92 8.09
CA ILE A 329 25.94 -7.52 8.09
C ILE A 329 24.96 -6.56 8.76
N ARG A 330 23.78 -6.36 8.17
CA ARG A 330 22.68 -5.60 8.76
C ARG A 330 21.88 -6.47 9.72
N ILE A 331 21.24 -5.87 10.71
CA ILE A 331 20.17 -6.54 11.48
C ILE A 331 18.83 -6.08 10.93
N GLY A 332 17.94 -7.05 10.70
CA GLY A 332 16.56 -6.84 10.35
C GLY A 332 15.58 -7.38 11.41
N ALA A 333 14.31 -6.97 11.31
CA ALA A 333 13.26 -7.41 12.20
C ALA A 333 11.93 -7.61 11.45
N HIS A 334 11.32 -8.79 11.66
CA HIS A 334 9.95 -9.06 11.21
C HIS A 334 8.93 -8.58 12.23
N THR A 335 7.77 -8.16 11.76
CA THR A 335 6.62 -7.81 12.59
C THR A 335 5.33 -7.91 11.80
N LEU A 336 4.19 -8.03 12.47
CA LEU A 336 2.90 -7.79 11.84
C LEU A 336 2.50 -6.32 12.00
N THR A 337 2.45 -5.65 10.87
CA THR A 337 2.25 -4.21 10.79
C THR A 337 0.84 -3.81 11.21
N ASN A 338 0.75 -2.87 12.14
CA ASN A 338 -0.51 -2.27 12.59
C ASN A 338 -1.47 -3.26 13.29
N PHE A 339 -0.94 -4.36 13.82
CA PHE A 339 -1.64 -5.30 14.70
C PHE A 339 -1.32 -4.97 16.15
N ILE A 340 -2.29 -5.15 17.06
CA ILE A 340 -2.12 -4.90 18.49
C ILE A 340 -2.44 -6.17 19.27
N GLN A 341 -1.43 -6.79 19.86
CA GLN A 341 -1.63 -8.00 20.66
C GLN A 341 -2.43 -7.73 21.93
N THR A 342 -3.19 -8.73 22.39
CA THR A 342 -4.12 -8.58 23.53
C THR A 342 -3.43 -8.27 24.86
N HIS A 343 -2.11 -8.43 24.98
CA HIS A 343 -1.31 -8.08 26.15
C HIS A 343 -0.49 -6.79 25.97
N ASP A 344 -0.66 -6.09 24.85
CA ASP A 344 -0.01 -4.80 24.63
C ASP A 344 -0.58 -3.71 25.56
N PRO A 345 0.22 -2.73 26.01
CA PRO A 345 -0.25 -1.62 26.84
C PRO A 345 -1.40 -0.78 26.24
N TYR A 346 -1.66 -0.83 24.94
CA TYR A 346 -2.86 -0.25 24.33
C TYR A 346 -4.15 -1.00 24.67
N ILE A 347 -4.03 -2.25 25.16
CA ILE A 347 -5.17 -3.12 25.49
C ILE A 347 -5.33 -3.25 27.00
N THR A 348 -4.24 -3.47 27.72
CA THR A 348 -4.26 -3.80 29.14
C THR A 348 -3.29 -2.91 29.94
N PRO A 349 -3.61 -2.49 31.17
CA PRO A 349 -4.83 -2.76 31.93
C PRO A 349 -6.01 -1.83 31.60
N VAL A 350 -5.79 -0.75 30.80
CA VAL A 350 -6.81 0.21 30.37
C VAL A 350 -6.80 0.31 28.84
N PRO A 351 -7.86 -0.15 28.16
CA PRO A 351 -7.90 -0.16 26.70
C PRO A 351 -7.96 1.28 26.15
N ASP A 352 -7.17 1.54 25.11
CA ASP A 352 -7.18 2.83 24.42
C ASP A 352 -8.50 3.02 23.67
N LYS A 353 -9.11 4.19 23.83
CA LYS A 353 -10.38 4.54 23.19
C LYS A 353 -10.30 4.63 21.66
N ARG A 354 -9.08 4.70 21.10
CA ARG A 354 -8.78 4.74 19.67
C ARG A 354 -8.67 3.36 19.03
N LEU A 355 -8.96 2.28 19.74
CA LEU A 355 -9.08 0.95 19.13
C LEU A 355 -10.18 0.96 18.06
N ALA A 356 -9.89 0.35 16.91
CA ALA A 356 -10.83 0.30 15.78
C ALA A 356 -12.08 -0.50 16.13
N ARG A 357 -13.23 0.00 15.68
CA ARG A 357 -14.55 -0.59 15.94
C ARG A 357 -15.25 -0.89 14.63
N THR A 358 -15.90 -2.04 14.57
CA THR A 358 -16.79 -2.35 13.45
C THR A 358 -18.08 -1.54 13.51
N GLY A 359 -18.45 -1.09 14.71
CA GLY A 359 -19.60 -0.23 14.98
C GLY A 359 -19.94 -0.19 16.46
N ASN A 360 -21.00 0.53 16.78
CA ASN A 360 -21.41 0.79 18.17
C ASN A 360 -22.91 0.50 18.38
N SER A 361 -23.25 0.16 19.61
CA SER A 361 -24.61 0.16 20.13
C SER A 361 -24.67 0.94 21.45
N ILE A 362 -25.84 0.96 22.08
CA ILE A 362 -26.06 1.66 23.35
C ILE A 362 -26.57 0.67 24.40
N LEU A 363 -26.05 0.79 25.61
CA LEU A 363 -26.48 0.02 26.77
C LEU A 363 -27.92 0.42 27.18
N VAL A 364 -28.85 -0.53 27.12
CA VAL A 364 -30.29 -0.26 27.36
C VAL A 364 -30.62 -0.12 28.87
N SER A 365 -29.88 -0.82 29.73
CA SER A 365 -30.00 -0.81 31.19
C SER A 365 -28.63 -0.75 31.83
N ALA A 366 -28.52 -0.16 33.02
CA ALA A 366 -27.26 -0.21 33.77
C ALA A 366 -26.87 -1.65 34.12
N ILE A 367 -25.56 -1.93 34.14
CA ILE A 367 -24.97 -3.22 34.51
C ILE A 367 -24.01 -3.04 35.69
N THR A 368 -23.84 -4.13 36.46
CA THR A 368 -22.83 -4.22 37.51
C THR A 368 -21.59 -4.92 37.01
N GLU A 369 -20.52 -4.92 37.80
CA GLU A 369 -19.27 -5.64 37.50
C GLU A 369 -19.46 -7.18 37.33
N ASN A 370 -20.55 -7.72 37.84
CA ASN A 370 -20.84 -9.17 37.81
C ASN A 370 -21.90 -9.55 36.75
N SER A 371 -22.42 -8.60 35.99
CA SER A 371 -23.44 -8.89 34.98
C SER A 371 -22.89 -9.74 33.84
N THR A 372 -23.52 -10.89 33.59
CA THR A 372 -23.16 -11.84 32.52
C THR A 372 -24.06 -11.70 31.27
N GLU A 373 -25.14 -10.92 31.36
CA GLU A 373 -25.98 -10.53 30.23
C GLU A 373 -25.94 -9.00 30.09
N ILE A 374 -25.81 -8.51 28.85
CA ILE A 374 -25.72 -7.08 28.56
C ILE A 374 -26.78 -6.73 27.51
N HIS A 375 -27.73 -5.89 27.88
CA HIS A 375 -28.79 -5.44 26.99
C HIS A 375 -28.31 -4.29 26.10
N VAL A 376 -28.35 -4.50 24.80
CA VAL A 376 -27.94 -3.54 23.76
C VAL A 376 -29.12 -3.09 22.90
N GLN A 377 -29.06 -1.89 22.36
CA GLN A 377 -30.12 -1.32 21.53
C GLN A 377 -30.25 -2.00 20.17
N SER A 378 -29.13 -2.42 19.54
CA SER A 378 -29.07 -3.09 18.25
C SER A 378 -28.02 -4.21 18.29
N PRO A 379 -28.28 -5.34 17.62
CA PRO A 379 -27.31 -6.44 17.48
C PRO A 379 -26.42 -6.30 16.24
N GLU A 380 -26.61 -5.27 15.39
CA GLU A 380 -26.07 -5.13 14.03
C GLU A 380 -24.59 -5.52 13.88
N TYR A 381 -23.75 -5.16 14.87
CA TYR A 381 -22.31 -5.37 14.79
C TYR A 381 -21.80 -6.56 15.60
N PHE A 382 -22.64 -7.22 16.38
CA PHE A 382 -22.21 -8.24 17.35
C PHE A 382 -22.44 -9.68 16.89
N ASN A 383 -23.29 -9.89 15.88
CA ASN A 383 -23.67 -11.20 15.35
C ASN A 383 -23.02 -11.55 14.01
N ASN A 384 -21.96 -10.85 13.61
CA ASN A 384 -21.20 -11.22 12.41
C ASN A 384 -20.42 -12.50 12.66
N GLU A 385 -20.80 -13.60 11.98
CA GLU A 385 -20.14 -14.89 12.14
C GLU A 385 -18.81 -15.02 11.39
N LYS A 386 -18.57 -14.16 10.39
CA LYS A 386 -17.39 -14.28 9.52
C LYS A 386 -16.12 -13.70 10.10
N ALA A 387 -16.21 -12.67 10.93
CA ALA A 387 -15.06 -11.90 11.39
C ALA A 387 -15.28 -11.39 12.82
N ASN A 388 -15.46 -12.31 13.77
CA ASN A 388 -15.69 -12.02 15.16
C ASN A 388 -15.02 -13.12 16.00
N TRP A 389 -13.67 -13.12 16.01
CA TRP A 389 -12.89 -14.19 16.65
C TRP A 389 -12.76 -14.03 18.16
N LEU A 390 -12.62 -12.79 18.64
CA LEU A 390 -12.46 -12.50 20.05
C LEU A 390 -13.76 -12.14 20.75
N HIS A 391 -14.84 -11.89 20.00
CA HIS A 391 -16.16 -11.56 20.54
C HIS A 391 -16.09 -10.45 21.60
N THR A 392 -15.39 -9.33 21.29
CA THR A 392 -15.05 -8.33 22.30
C THR A 392 -15.75 -7.00 22.04
N VAL A 393 -16.33 -6.45 23.10
CA VAL A 393 -16.83 -5.08 23.14
C VAL A 393 -16.04 -4.26 24.15
N MET A 394 -15.97 -2.96 23.90
CA MET A 394 -15.45 -1.98 24.86
C MET A 394 -16.59 -1.12 25.38
N ILE A 395 -16.69 -1.02 26.72
CA ILE A 395 -17.59 -0.09 27.42
C ILE A 395 -16.72 0.72 28.38
N ASP A 396 -16.65 2.03 28.16
CA ASP A 396 -15.76 2.94 28.90
C ASP A 396 -14.30 2.47 28.89
N GLU A 397 -13.76 1.99 30.02
CA GLU A 397 -12.38 1.50 30.18
C GLU A 397 -12.34 -0.04 30.40
N GLU A 398 -13.42 -0.76 30.09
CA GLU A 398 -13.50 -2.20 30.25
C GLU A 398 -13.64 -2.89 28.90
N LEU A 399 -12.89 -3.99 28.70
CA LEU A 399 -13.12 -4.98 27.65
C LEU A 399 -13.98 -6.11 28.18
N ILE A 400 -15.01 -6.49 27.43
CA ILE A 400 -15.95 -7.55 27.79
C ILE A 400 -16.03 -8.51 26.60
N ARG A 401 -15.77 -9.79 26.85
CA ARG A 401 -16.03 -10.83 25.86
C ARG A 401 -17.44 -11.38 26.03
N TYR A 402 -18.11 -11.66 24.93
CA TYR A 402 -19.42 -12.33 24.94
C TYR A 402 -19.35 -13.63 24.13
N HIS A 403 -20.24 -14.57 24.42
CA HIS A 403 -20.30 -15.84 23.70
C HIS A 403 -21.23 -15.73 22.48
N SER A 404 -22.39 -15.12 22.65
CA SER A 404 -23.41 -15.01 21.60
C SER A 404 -24.27 -13.74 21.80
N VAL A 405 -25.08 -13.45 20.80
CA VAL A 405 -26.05 -12.35 20.84
C VAL A 405 -27.43 -12.89 20.42
N THR A 406 -28.50 -12.36 21.04
CA THR A 406 -29.87 -12.76 20.69
C THR A 406 -30.29 -12.17 19.34
N ASP A 407 -30.99 -12.96 18.52
CA ASP A 407 -31.46 -12.55 17.20
C ASP A 407 -32.75 -11.70 17.22
N HIS A 408 -33.44 -11.69 18.37
CA HIS A 408 -34.72 -11.00 18.53
C HIS A 408 -34.72 -10.13 19.80
N PRO A 409 -35.49 -9.04 19.81
CA PRO A 409 -35.62 -8.22 21.01
C PRO A 409 -36.19 -9.00 22.23
N PRO A 410 -35.72 -8.73 23.45
CA PRO A 410 -34.66 -7.77 23.77
C PRO A 410 -33.28 -8.28 23.33
N TYR A 411 -32.50 -7.45 22.63
CA TYR A 411 -31.16 -7.82 22.19
C TYR A 411 -30.19 -7.87 23.36
N LYS A 412 -29.49 -8.98 23.50
CA LYS A 412 -28.57 -9.23 24.62
C LYS A 412 -27.28 -9.86 24.12
N LEU A 413 -26.16 -9.41 24.65
CA LEU A 413 -24.90 -10.14 24.66
C LEU A 413 -24.99 -11.15 25.82
N LEU A 414 -24.68 -12.41 25.57
CA LEU A 414 -24.86 -13.52 26.51
C LEU A 414 -23.52 -14.10 26.94
N ASP A 415 -23.49 -14.68 28.16
CA ASP A 415 -22.33 -15.33 28.76
C ASP A 415 -21.10 -14.41 28.74
N CYS A 416 -21.29 -13.16 29.17
CA CYS A 416 -20.27 -12.15 29.14
C CYS A 416 -19.17 -12.40 30.18
N GLN A 417 -17.92 -12.45 29.72
CA GLN A 417 -16.73 -12.44 30.55
C GLN A 417 -16.32 -10.99 30.80
N ARG A 418 -16.45 -10.53 32.02
CA ARG A 418 -16.12 -9.18 32.46
C ARG A 418 -14.62 -9.03 32.68
N GLY A 419 -14.09 -7.80 32.49
CA GLY A 419 -12.67 -7.52 32.69
C GLY A 419 -11.76 -8.37 31.80
N ALA A 420 -12.18 -8.61 30.57
CA ALA A 420 -11.39 -9.41 29.62
C ALA A 420 -10.03 -8.78 29.34
N PHE A 421 -9.02 -9.62 29.01
CA PHE A 421 -7.65 -9.21 28.71
C PHE A 421 -7.04 -8.33 29.84
N GLU A 422 -7.28 -8.74 31.10
CA GLU A 422 -6.76 -8.10 32.30
C GLU A 422 -7.23 -6.64 32.49
N THR A 423 -8.29 -6.21 31.81
CA THR A 423 -8.96 -4.94 32.12
C THR A 423 -9.81 -5.08 33.37
N LYS A 424 -10.20 -3.96 33.96
CA LYS A 424 -10.97 -3.96 35.23
C LYS A 424 -12.47 -4.01 34.98
N ALA A 425 -13.16 -5.04 35.50
CA ALA A 425 -14.60 -5.07 35.51
C ALA A 425 -15.18 -3.90 36.35
N ALA A 426 -16.18 -3.19 35.80
CA ALA A 426 -16.80 -2.02 36.41
C ALA A 426 -18.32 -2.00 36.19
N ALA A 427 -19.04 -1.19 36.98
CA ALA A 427 -20.43 -0.88 36.71
C ALA A 427 -20.53 0.16 35.59
N HIS A 428 -21.50 -0.02 34.68
CA HIS A 428 -21.74 0.91 33.57
C HIS A 428 -23.18 1.41 33.57
N ASN A 429 -23.37 2.67 33.23
CA ASN A 429 -24.68 3.30 33.25
C ASN A 429 -25.49 2.98 31.99
N LYS A 430 -26.81 3.00 32.12
CA LYS A 430 -27.69 3.05 30.94
C LYS A 430 -27.28 4.21 30.04
N GLY A 431 -27.20 3.97 28.73
CA GLY A 431 -26.80 4.97 27.74
C GLY A 431 -25.31 4.97 27.43
N SER A 432 -24.46 4.20 28.15
CA SER A 432 -23.06 4.02 27.78
C SER A 432 -22.94 3.40 26.39
N GLU A 433 -21.93 3.81 25.64
CA GLU A 433 -21.61 3.25 24.34
C GLU A 433 -21.02 1.84 24.48
N VAL A 434 -21.49 0.92 23.65
CA VAL A 434 -21.00 -0.46 23.53
C VAL A 434 -20.34 -0.60 22.17
N GLY A 435 -19.01 -0.47 22.12
CA GLY A 435 -18.24 -0.50 20.89
C GLY A 435 -17.78 -1.92 20.56
N LYS A 436 -18.17 -2.50 19.42
CA LYS A 436 -17.63 -3.78 18.93
C LYS A 436 -16.24 -3.56 18.34
N LEU A 437 -15.22 -4.15 18.96
CA LEU A 437 -13.86 -4.05 18.47
C LEU A 437 -13.65 -4.89 17.21
N LEU A 438 -12.86 -4.35 16.30
CA LEU A 438 -12.35 -5.07 15.14
C LEU A 438 -11.20 -5.98 15.58
N ASP A 439 -11.29 -7.28 15.26
CA ASP A 439 -10.38 -8.31 15.75
C ASP A 439 -9.90 -9.28 14.66
N HIS A 440 -8.93 -10.13 14.96
CA HIS A 440 -8.36 -11.12 14.05
C HIS A 440 -8.01 -12.42 14.82
N PRO A 441 -8.00 -13.60 14.18
CA PRO A 441 -7.71 -14.88 14.81
C PRO A 441 -6.31 -14.99 15.46
N TYR A 442 -5.38 -14.10 15.11
CA TYR A 442 -4.06 -14.01 15.77
C TYR A 442 -4.11 -13.44 17.20
N LYS A 443 -5.30 -13.33 17.81
CA LYS A 443 -5.54 -12.72 19.12
C LYS A 443 -5.04 -11.28 19.18
N VAL A 444 -5.46 -10.48 18.21
CA VAL A 444 -5.09 -9.08 18.07
C VAL A 444 -6.32 -8.19 17.85
N PHE A 445 -6.18 -6.94 18.20
CA PHE A 445 -7.05 -5.83 17.84
C PHE A 445 -6.33 -4.88 16.88
N PHE A 446 -7.02 -3.85 16.44
CA PHE A 446 -6.49 -2.89 15.48
C PHE A 446 -6.68 -1.44 15.95
N PRO A 447 -5.81 -0.52 15.54
CA PRO A 447 -5.97 0.89 15.82
C PRO A 447 -6.97 1.54 14.85
N ASN A 448 -7.57 2.67 15.27
CA ASN A 448 -8.17 3.60 14.35
C ASN A 448 -7.07 4.40 13.60
N PHE A 449 -7.48 5.35 12.73
CA PHE A 449 -6.55 6.12 11.91
C PHE A 449 -5.56 6.98 12.72
N ASP A 450 -6.01 7.61 13.82
CA ASP A 450 -5.13 8.46 14.64
C ASP A 450 -4.08 7.64 15.41
N MET A 451 -4.51 6.52 16.01
CA MET A 451 -3.62 5.61 16.73
C MET A 451 -2.63 4.91 15.81
N GLN A 452 -3.04 4.59 14.58
CA GLN A 452 -2.17 4.03 13.56
C GLN A 452 -0.92 4.89 13.32
N ASN A 453 -1.07 6.21 13.30
CA ASN A 453 0.05 7.14 13.11
C ASN A 453 1.00 7.13 14.31
N GLU A 454 0.48 7.04 15.53
CA GLU A 454 1.29 6.91 16.74
C GLU A 454 2.09 5.60 16.74
N ILE A 455 1.49 4.50 16.32
CA ILE A 455 2.15 3.19 16.18
C ILE A 455 3.32 3.27 15.19
N ALA A 456 3.14 3.94 14.04
CA ALA A 456 4.22 4.14 13.07
C ALA A 456 5.40 4.93 13.66
N VAL A 457 5.11 5.98 14.43
CA VAL A 457 6.13 6.77 15.16
C VAL A 457 6.85 5.92 16.22
N ASN A 458 6.12 5.11 16.99
CA ASN A 458 6.72 4.25 18.02
C ASN A 458 7.64 3.18 17.39
N MET A 459 7.22 2.58 16.29
CA MET A 459 8.06 1.66 15.54
C MET A 459 9.35 2.33 15.06
N ALA A 460 9.26 3.53 14.46
CA ALA A 460 10.44 4.28 14.02
C ALA A 460 11.38 4.61 15.19
N LYS A 461 10.85 5.01 16.35
CA LYS A 461 11.67 5.25 17.56
C LYS A 461 12.45 4.00 18.00
N THR A 462 11.84 2.83 17.97
CA THR A 462 12.51 1.57 18.31
C THR A 462 13.62 1.25 17.32
N PHE A 463 13.38 1.46 16.01
CA PHE A 463 14.40 1.29 14.97
C PHE A 463 15.57 2.26 15.15
N ASN A 464 15.30 3.54 15.37
CA ASN A 464 16.34 4.54 15.66
C ASN A 464 17.15 4.20 16.93
N ALA A 465 16.47 3.77 17.98
CA ALA A 465 17.12 3.44 19.24
C ALA A 465 17.99 2.18 19.16
N THR A 466 17.65 1.23 18.33
CA THR A 466 18.37 -0.06 18.17
C THR A 466 19.38 -0.03 17.03
N GLY A 467 19.14 0.74 15.98
CA GLY A 467 19.92 0.74 14.74
C GLY A 467 19.58 -0.42 13.81
N ILE A 468 18.37 -1.00 13.90
CA ILE A 468 17.87 -2.02 12.96
C ILE A 468 17.71 -1.38 11.57
N GLU A 469 18.24 -2.03 10.52
CA GLU A 469 18.37 -1.46 9.17
C GLU A 469 17.52 -2.15 8.10
N GLN A 470 16.72 -3.16 8.48
CA GLN A 470 15.80 -3.84 7.55
C GLN A 470 14.52 -4.27 8.25
N MET A 471 13.40 -4.17 7.55
CA MET A 471 12.11 -4.68 8.03
C MET A 471 11.20 -5.09 6.88
N ASP A 472 10.20 -5.90 7.16
CA ASP A 472 9.09 -6.17 6.26
C ASP A 472 7.79 -5.64 6.87
N PHE A 473 7.03 -4.86 6.10
CA PHE A 473 5.64 -4.59 6.41
C PHE A 473 4.78 -5.82 6.07
N ASP A 474 4.97 -6.90 6.83
CA ASP A 474 4.05 -8.03 6.77
C ASP A 474 2.76 -7.69 7.53
N GLY A 475 1.64 -8.28 7.11
CA GLY A 475 0.34 -7.89 7.65
C GLY A 475 -0.02 -6.42 7.40
N PHE A 476 0.55 -5.77 6.36
CA PHE A 476 0.33 -4.36 6.05
C PHE A 476 -1.17 -4.03 5.81
N GLU A 477 -1.98 -5.04 5.47
CA GLU A 477 -3.44 -4.95 5.45
C GLU A 477 -4.07 -4.56 6.80
N GLY A 478 -3.37 -4.70 7.91
CA GLY A 478 -3.80 -4.19 9.20
C GLY A 478 -4.18 -2.71 9.17
N CYS A 479 -3.54 -1.92 8.30
CA CYS A 479 -3.88 -0.51 8.09
C CYS A 479 -5.28 -0.28 7.49
N LEU A 480 -5.87 -1.28 6.84
CA LEU A 480 -7.25 -1.21 6.30
C LEU A 480 -8.28 -1.07 7.42
N SER A 481 -7.96 -1.52 8.64
CA SER A 481 -8.81 -1.40 9.83
C SER A 481 -9.23 0.04 10.15
N SER A 482 -8.44 1.00 9.73
CA SER A 482 -8.75 2.43 9.87
C SER A 482 -9.91 2.89 8.98
N GLY A 483 -10.34 2.07 8.00
CA GLY A 483 -11.33 2.44 6.99
C GLY A 483 -10.84 3.44 5.95
N GLN A 484 -9.53 3.75 5.95
CA GLN A 484 -8.96 4.73 5.03
C GLN A 484 -8.25 4.11 3.82
N GLY A 485 -8.34 2.78 3.66
CA GLY A 485 -7.86 2.07 2.47
C GLY A 485 -6.39 2.35 2.13
N ASP A 486 -6.09 2.54 0.85
CA ASP A 486 -4.74 2.81 0.37
C ASP A 486 -4.15 4.12 0.96
N TYR A 487 -4.98 5.11 1.28
CA TYR A 487 -4.54 6.31 1.98
C TYR A 487 -3.99 5.99 3.38
N GLY A 488 -4.70 5.14 4.14
CA GLY A 488 -4.25 4.68 5.45
C GLY A 488 -2.91 3.96 5.41
N LEU A 489 -2.72 3.06 4.43
CA LEU A 489 -1.46 2.38 4.15
C LEU A 489 -0.32 3.37 3.87
N ASN A 490 -0.55 4.33 2.97
CA ASN A 490 0.45 5.30 2.56
C ASN A 490 0.85 6.23 3.70
N VAL A 491 -0.14 6.69 4.51
CA VAL A 491 0.13 7.54 5.67
C VAL A 491 0.95 6.82 6.72
N PHE A 492 0.64 5.55 7.01
CA PHE A 492 1.43 4.73 7.95
C PHE A 492 2.89 4.61 7.50
N ALA A 493 3.09 4.16 6.25
CA ALA A 493 4.43 3.97 5.71
C ALA A 493 5.24 5.28 5.66
N LYS A 494 4.61 6.38 5.21
CA LYS A 494 5.27 7.69 5.20
C LYS A 494 5.60 8.17 6.60
N THR A 495 4.68 8.03 7.55
CA THR A 495 4.92 8.41 8.95
C THR A 495 6.10 7.64 9.53
N PHE A 496 6.19 6.33 9.26
CA PHE A 496 7.34 5.53 9.68
C PHE A 496 8.66 6.05 9.09
N ILE A 497 8.73 6.21 7.77
CA ILE A 497 9.96 6.65 7.07
C ILE A 497 10.38 8.07 7.49
N ASP A 498 9.43 9.02 7.60
CA ASP A 498 9.73 10.40 7.97
C ASP A 498 10.28 10.55 9.42
N ASN A 499 10.05 9.55 10.28
CA ASN A 499 10.54 9.53 11.65
C ASN A 499 11.79 8.67 11.86
N LEU A 500 12.34 8.07 10.80
CA LEU A 500 13.64 7.38 10.84
C LEU A 500 14.79 8.39 10.78
N ASP A 501 15.87 8.11 11.49
CA ASP A 501 17.14 8.86 11.47
C ASP A 501 18.23 8.19 10.63
N HIS A 502 17.94 7.01 10.07
CA HIS A 502 18.81 6.25 9.18
C HIS A 502 17.99 5.48 8.13
N THR A 503 18.65 4.99 7.09
CA THR A 503 18.00 4.19 6.05
C THR A 503 17.60 2.82 6.59
N VAL A 504 16.34 2.43 6.38
CA VAL A 504 15.82 1.09 6.64
C VAL A 504 15.34 0.47 5.34
N ILE A 505 15.92 -0.68 4.97
CA ILE A 505 15.45 -1.48 3.84
C ILE A 505 14.05 -1.98 4.18
N ASN A 506 13.07 -1.63 3.36
CA ASN A 506 11.67 -1.86 3.64
C ASN A 506 11.08 -2.90 2.69
N GLY A 507 10.98 -4.13 3.15
CA GLY A 507 10.27 -5.19 2.47
C GLY A 507 8.76 -5.12 2.70
N THR A 508 7.97 -5.87 1.93
CA THR A 508 6.52 -5.95 2.09
C THR A 508 5.93 -7.17 1.40
N SER A 509 4.78 -7.61 1.88
CA SER A 509 3.91 -8.56 1.19
C SER A 509 3.04 -7.90 0.12
N ARG A 510 2.91 -6.57 0.11
CA ARG A 510 2.05 -5.80 -0.79
C ARG A 510 2.75 -4.53 -1.26
N SER A 511 2.52 -4.14 -2.52
CA SER A 511 2.96 -2.85 -3.04
C SER A 511 1.81 -2.12 -3.73
N LYS A 512 1.71 -0.84 -3.50
CA LYS A 512 0.73 0.09 -4.06
C LYS A 512 1.45 1.30 -4.62
N SER A 513 0.77 2.10 -5.43
CA SER A 513 1.38 3.21 -6.16
C SER A 513 2.27 4.12 -5.30
N TYR A 514 1.73 4.80 -4.29
CA TYR A 514 2.53 5.69 -3.45
C TYR A 514 3.56 4.93 -2.60
N TYR A 515 3.17 3.78 -2.04
CA TYR A 515 4.04 2.95 -1.24
C TYR A 515 5.21 2.36 -2.06
N TRP A 516 5.07 2.24 -3.39
CA TRP A 516 6.16 1.83 -4.27
C TRP A 516 7.41 2.72 -4.11
N HIS A 517 7.24 4.03 -3.82
CA HIS A 517 8.36 4.95 -3.58
C HIS A 517 9.10 4.66 -2.26
N ILE A 518 8.45 4.00 -1.32
CA ILE A 518 8.99 3.63 -0.01
C ILE A 518 9.56 2.22 -0.03
N ASN A 519 8.79 1.24 -0.53
CA ASN A 519 9.19 -0.15 -0.45
C ASN A 519 10.39 -0.44 -1.34
N THR A 520 11.32 -1.23 -0.83
CA THR A 520 12.54 -1.58 -1.54
C THR A 520 12.38 -2.88 -2.32
N TYR A 521 11.68 -3.87 -1.77
CA TYR A 521 11.36 -5.14 -2.43
C TYR A 521 10.03 -5.73 -1.93
N CYS A 522 9.49 -6.70 -2.66
CA CYS A 522 8.40 -7.55 -2.20
C CYS A 522 8.93 -8.97 -2.02
N ASN A 523 8.89 -9.48 -0.79
CA ASN A 523 9.37 -10.82 -0.47
C ASN A 523 8.27 -11.61 0.25
N TRP A 524 7.42 -12.24 -0.54
CA TRP A 524 6.31 -13.03 -0.04
C TRP A 524 6.47 -14.48 -0.47
N GLY A 525 6.10 -15.41 0.35
CA GLY A 525 6.18 -16.85 0.13
C GLY A 525 6.69 -17.53 1.38
N GLU A 526 5.79 -17.74 2.33
CA GLU A 526 6.08 -18.37 3.60
C GLU A 526 6.48 -19.83 3.39
N PRO A 527 7.48 -20.33 4.14
CA PRO A 527 8.09 -21.63 3.87
C PRO A 527 7.38 -22.81 4.54
N TRP A 528 6.45 -22.57 5.46
CA TRP A 528 5.90 -23.61 6.34
C TRP A 528 4.64 -24.30 5.83
N TYR A 529 4.15 -23.95 4.65
CA TYR A 529 2.95 -24.57 4.09
C TYR A 529 3.22 -25.88 3.33
N SER A 530 4.49 -26.19 3.00
CA SER A 530 4.87 -27.34 2.21
C SER A 530 6.37 -27.63 2.36
N GLY A 531 6.88 -28.71 1.73
CA GLY A 531 8.30 -29.01 1.70
C GLY A 531 9.14 -27.93 1.00
N PHE A 532 10.45 -28.00 1.16
CA PHE A 532 11.39 -26.98 0.65
C PHE A 532 11.19 -26.63 -0.84
N ARG A 533 11.01 -27.64 -1.70
CA ARG A 533 10.83 -27.43 -3.14
C ARG A 533 9.40 -27.12 -3.54
N GLU A 534 8.44 -27.64 -2.83
CA GLU A 534 7.01 -27.57 -3.14
C GLU A 534 6.36 -26.29 -2.61
N SER A 535 7.00 -25.65 -1.63
CA SER A 535 6.46 -24.48 -0.94
C SER A 535 6.13 -23.34 -1.92
N MET A 536 4.85 -23.20 -2.24
CA MET A 536 4.29 -22.10 -3.03
C MET A 536 5.06 -21.77 -4.33
N GLN A 537 5.63 -22.78 -4.99
CA GLN A 537 6.49 -22.56 -6.16
C GLN A 537 5.81 -21.78 -7.28
N GLN A 538 4.55 -22.10 -7.59
CA GLN A 538 3.81 -21.38 -8.65
C GLN A 538 3.66 -19.90 -8.29
N TYR A 539 3.40 -19.59 -7.03
CA TYR A 539 3.29 -18.23 -6.54
C TYR A 539 4.63 -17.47 -6.71
N ARG A 540 5.75 -18.06 -6.31
CA ARG A 540 7.09 -17.49 -6.43
C ARG A 540 7.42 -17.15 -7.89
N ILE A 541 7.16 -18.05 -8.81
CA ILE A 541 7.38 -17.87 -10.26
C ILE A 541 6.44 -16.79 -10.83
N LYS A 542 5.15 -16.81 -10.46
CA LYS A 542 4.16 -15.86 -10.94
C LYS A 542 4.50 -14.41 -10.55
N ASN A 543 5.08 -14.22 -9.37
CA ASN A 543 5.43 -12.89 -8.89
C ASN A 543 6.64 -12.27 -9.62
N GLN A 544 7.53 -13.06 -10.22
CA GLN A 544 8.66 -12.49 -10.95
C GLN A 544 8.19 -11.57 -12.08
N GLY A 545 7.19 -11.98 -12.86
CA GLY A 545 6.59 -11.11 -13.88
C GLY A 545 5.90 -9.85 -13.33
N LEU A 546 5.36 -9.92 -12.10
CA LEU A 546 4.83 -8.73 -11.40
C LEU A 546 5.96 -7.75 -11.05
N PHE A 547 7.07 -8.28 -10.51
CA PHE A 547 8.20 -7.46 -10.11
C PHE A 547 8.85 -6.77 -11.31
N ASP A 548 9.14 -7.52 -12.38
CA ASP A 548 9.76 -6.99 -13.61
C ASP A 548 8.95 -5.86 -14.24
N ARG A 549 7.63 -6.03 -14.38
CA ARG A 549 6.81 -4.99 -15.03
C ARG A 549 6.60 -3.75 -14.19
N ASN A 550 6.85 -3.84 -12.86
CA ASN A 550 6.71 -2.74 -11.92
C ASN A 550 8.05 -2.20 -11.38
N TYR A 551 9.18 -2.58 -11.97
CA TYR A 551 10.52 -2.15 -11.53
C TYR A 551 10.80 -2.44 -10.04
N LEU A 552 10.38 -3.60 -9.58
CA LEU A 552 10.69 -4.12 -8.24
C LEU A 552 11.79 -5.18 -8.35
N PRO A 553 12.73 -5.24 -7.41
CA PRO A 553 13.71 -6.31 -7.37
C PRO A 553 13.06 -7.69 -7.28
N ASN A 554 13.59 -8.64 -8.03
CA ASN A 554 13.09 -10.01 -8.03
C ASN A 554 13.47 -10.74 -6.73
N MET A 555 12.48 -11.32 -6.06
CA MET A 555 12.63 -12.10 -4.82
C MET A 555 11.83 -13.40 -4.94
N LEU A 556 12.45 -14.51 -4.49
CA LEU A 556 11.80 -15.83 -4.50
C LEU A 556 10.98 -16.13 -3.24
N GLY A 557 10.98 -15.24 -2.25
CA GLY A 557 10.34 -15.47 -0.96
C GLY A 557 11.22 -16.23 0.02
N TRP A 558 10.61 -16.80 1.05
CA TRP A 558 11.29 -17.47 2.15
C TRP A 558 11.37 -18.99 1.93
N TYR A 559 12.47 -19.58 2.26
CA TYR A 559 12.69 -21.03 2.29
C TYR A 559 13.12 -21.48 3.66
N LEU A 560 12.56 -22.58 4.16
CA LEU A 560 12.91 -23.14 5.48
C LEU A 560 14.12 -24.05 5.37
N LEU A 561 15.25 -23.63 5.93
CA LEU A 561 16.44 -24.44 6.09
C LEU A 561 16.34 -25.19 7.42
N THR A 562 16.34 -26.50 7.38
CA THR A 562 16.26 -27.41 8.53
C THR A 562 17.53 -28.25 8.68
N GLU A 563 17.62 -29.05 9.72
CA GLU A 563 18.70 -30.03 9.92
C GLU A 563 18.81 -31.06 8.79
N THR A 564 17.72 -31.28 8.02
CA THR A 564 17.66 -32.26 6.92
C THR A 564 17.73 -31.62 5.53
N THR A 565 17.79 -30.29 5.42
CA THR A 565 17.94 -29.62 4.14
C THR A 565 19.27 -30.00 3.50
N SER A 566 19.21 -30.54 2.29
CA SER A 566 20.38 -31.02 1.56
C SER A 566 21.03 -29.97 0.66
N LEU A 567 22.29 -30.16 0.29
CA LEU A 567 22.94 -29.32 -0.73
C LEU A 567 22.15 -29.32 -2.05
N ALA A 568 21.56 -30.45 -2.45
CA ALA A 568 20.76 -30.54 -3.67
C ALA A 568 19.48 -29.67 -3.64
N ASP A 569 18.87 -29.46 -2.44
CA ASP A 569 17.75 -28.55 -2.29
C ASP A 569 18.19 -27.09 -2.45
N ILE A 570 19.32 -26.75 -1.88
CA ILE A 570 19.93 -25.41 -1.99
C ILE A 570 20.33 -25.12 -3.45
N GLU A 571 21.03 -26.04 -4.12
CA GLU A 571 21.40 -25.87 -5.55
C GLU A 571 20.17 -25.69 -6.44
N TRP A 572 19.09 -26.43 -6.14
CA TRP A 572 17.81 -26.26 -6.83
C TRP A 572 17.23 -24.85 -6.63
N MET A 573 17.29 -24.30 -5.42
CA MET A 573 16.86 -22.93 -5.12
C MET A 573 17.75 -21.89 -5.80
N LEU A 574 19.08 -22.05 -5.70
CA LEU A 574 20.07 -21.18 -6.33
C LEU A 574 19.90 -21.09 -7.85
N ALA A 575 19.68 -22.24 -8.51
CA ALA A 575 19.42 -22.27 -9.95
C ALA A 575 18.18 -21.46 -10.36
N ARG A 576 17.14 -21.43 -9.52
CA ARG A 576 15.96 -20.58 -9.74
C ARG A 576 16.26 -19.11 -9.50
N GLY A 577 16.99 -18.81 -8.44
CA GLY A 577 17.48 -17.45 -8.17
C GLY A 577 18.21 -16.89 -9.38
N ALA A 578 19.12 -17.68 -9.99
CA ALA A 578 19.83 -17.30 -11.20
C ALA A 578 18.92 -17.04 -12.39
N GLY A 579 18.02 -17.96 -12.64
CA GLY A 579 17.13 -17.86 -13.80
C GLY A 579 16.28 -16.59 -13.80
N TYR A 580 16.01 -16.03 -12.63
CA TYR A 580 15.20 -14.82 -12.46
C TYR A 580 16.01 -13.60 -11.99
N GLY A 581 17.31 -13.72 -11.75
CA GLY A 581 18.09 -12.66 -11.10
C GLY A 581 17.53 -12.31 -9.70
N ALA A 582 16.97 -13.31 -8.99
CA ALA A 582 16.16 -13.10 -7.80
C ALA A 582 16.93 -13.43 -6.51
N GLY A 583 16.76 -12.57 -5.48
CA GLY A 583 17.13 -12.89 -4.11
C GLY A 583 16.14 -13.83 -3.43
N TYR A 584 16.47 -14.22 -2.22
CA TYR A 584 15.64 -15.07 -1.37
C TYR A 584 15.97 -14.85 0.10
N ALA A 585 15.12 -15.35 0.99
CA ALA A 585 15.42 -15.45 2.41
C ALA A 585 15.48 -16.92 2.83
N LEU A 586 16.45 -17.25 3.67
CA LEU A 586 16.51 -18.55 4.35
C LEU A 586 16.03 -18.37 5.78
N ALA A 587 14.87 -18.93 6.11
CA ALA A 587 14.38 -19.03 7.47
C ALA A 587 14.98 -20.28 8.13
N THR A 588 15.52 -20.14 9.32
CA THR A 588 16.15 -21.22 10.07
C THR A 588 16.11 -20.96 11.57
N ASP A 589 16.67 -21.85 12.36
CA ASP A 589 16.96 -21.66 13.78
C ASP A 589 18.36 -22.16 14.13
N ILE A 590 18.77 -21.92 15.37
CA ILE A 590 20.11 -22.26 15.85
C ILE A 590 20.36 -23.77 15.85
N ASP A 591 19.33 -24.56 16.18
CA ASP A 591 19.44 -26.01 16.23
C ASP A 591 19.57 -26.59 14.81
N ALA A 592 18.81 -26.09 13.86
CA ALA A 592 18.87 -26.48 12.47
C ALA A 592 20.28 -26.26 11.88
N VAL A 593 20.89 -25.06 12.08
CA VAL A 593 22.24 -24.79 11.57
C VAL A 593 23.32 -25.57 12.30
N ASN A 594 23.16 -25.88 13.59
CA ASN A 594 24.14 -26.68 14.35
C ASN A 594 24.07 -28.17 14.01
N ASN A 595 22.89 -28.72 13.70
CA ASN A 595 22.67 -30.14 13.48
C ASN A 595 22.70 -30.53 11.99
N ASN A 596 22.64 -29.59 11.06
CA ASN A 596 22.74 -29.89 9.65
C ASN A 596 24.20 -30.24 9.25
N GLY A 597 24.44 -31.53 8.93
CA GLY A 597 25.76 -32.02 8.59
C GLY A 597 26.39 -31.38 7.33
N ASP A 598 25.57 -30.81 6.45
CA ASP A 598 25.98 -30.18 5.19
C ASP A 598 26.08 -28.65 5.30
N ILE A 599 25.81 -28.04 6.48
CA ILE A 599 25.68 -26.58 6.62
C ILE A 599 26.88 -25.83 6.04
N GLY A 600 28.09 -26.35 6.22
CA GLY A 600 29.31 -25.70 5.72
C GLY A 600 29.35 -25.61 4.21
N ILE A 601 29.07 -26.71 3.51
CA ILE A 601 29.06 -26.74 2.03
C ILE A 601 27.85 -26.00 1.46
N ILE A 602 26.72 -25.98 2.17
CA ILE A 602 25.54 -25.16 1.83
C ILE A 602 25.90 -23.68 1.84
N MET A 603 26.51 -23.18 2.92
CA MET A 603 26.88 -21.76 3.02
C MET A 603 27.96 -21.39 1.98
N ASP A 604 28.89 -22.29 1.67
CA ASP A 604 29.89 -22.06 0.62
C ASP A 604 29.25 -22.00 -0.77
N ALA A 605 28.28 -22.87 -1.08
CA ALA A 605 27.54 -22.84 -2.34
C ALA A 605 26.76 -21.52 -2.50
N ILE A 606 26.07 -21.09 -1.44
CA ILE A 606 25.36 -19.80 -1.42
C ILE A 606 26.34 -18.65 -1.66
N ARG A 607 27.48 -18.63 -0.98
CA ARG A 607 28.52 -17.59 -1.17
C ARG A 607 28.98 -17.46 -2.61
N GLU A 608 29.31 -18.58 -3.26
CA GLU A 608 29.78 -18.55 -4.65
C GLU A 608 28.72 -17.99 -5.59
N TRP A 609 27.50 -18.24 -5.29
CA TRP A 609 26.37 -17.72 -6.05
C TRP A 609 26.12 -16.22 -5.81
N GLU A 610 26.11 -15.77 -4.55
CA GLU A 610 25.94 -14.36 -4.20
C GLU A 610 27.07 -13.44 -4.71
N LYS A 611 28.25 -14.00 -5.02
CA LYS A 611 29.35 -13.26 -5.69
C LYS A 611 29.08 -12.98 -7.18
N LEU A 612 28.21 -13.77 -7.81
CA LEU A 612 27.91 -13.66 -9.24
C LEU A 612 26.71 -12.74 -9.53
N ARG A 613 26.00 -12.37 -8.49
CA ARG A 613 24.90 -11.40 -8.55
C ARG A 613 25.43 -9.99 -8.38
#